data_c1bd76f7a6360399fa9513ba475db0fc
#
_entry.id   c1bd76f7a6360399fa9513ba475db0fc
#
_cell.length_a   1.000
_cell.length_b   1.000
_cell.length_c   1.000
_cell.angle_alpha   90.00
_cell.angle_beta   90.00
_cell.angle_gamma   90.00
#
_symmetry.space_group_name_H-M   'P 1'
#
loop_
_entity.id
_entity.type
_entity.pdbx_description
1 polymer ?
#
loop_
_entity_poly.entity_id
_entity_poly.type
_entity_poly.pdbx_seq_one_letter_code
_entity_poly.pdbx_strand_id
1 'polypeptide(L)'
;MLRYPPTTACPWTRDRESEWVSVEGKGTVHSYVEVHHPIQPAFKDKVPYMIILADLDIQKGQPTEHEALRVAGNLMTEDGEFASPKTIKMVGIGTRVKLIYVDVTNEFALPHWTIDEEAEQPEKPWRYPQE
;
A
#
# COMPACT_ATOMS: atom_id res chain seq x y z
N MET A 1 -5.96 8.72 -18.75
CA MET A 1 -6.08 7.54 -17.86
C MET A 1 -4.71 7.22 -17.27
N LEU A 2 -4.63 7.19 -15.96
CA LEU A 2 -3.40 6.77 -15.27
C LEU A 2 -3.25 5.25 -15.32
N ARG A 3 -2.03 4.77 -15.26
CA ARG A 3 -1.74 3.33 -15.19
C ARG A 3 -0.59 3.05 -14.22
N TYR A 4 -0.71 1.95 -13.55
CA TYR A 4 0.30 1.39 -12.64
C TYR A 4 0.16 -0.12 -12.62
N PRO A 5 1.24 -0.89 -12.72
CA PRO A 5 2.61 -0.46 -12.95
C PRO A 5 2.82 0.11 -14.36
N PRO A 6 3.98 0.74 -14.64
CA PRO A 6 4.29 1.24 -15.98
C PRO A 6 4.27 0.10 -17.01
N THR A 7 3.60 0.31 -18.11
CA THR A 7 3.48 -0.66 -19.19
C THR A 7 3.75 0.02 -20.53
N THR A 8 4.03 -0.78 -21.56
CA THR A 8 4.30 -0.26 -22.90
C THR A 8 3.10 0.49 -23.48
N ALA A 9 1.90 0.03 -23.16
CA ALA A 9 0.67 0.66 -23.60
C ALA A 9 -0.34 0.67 -22.46
N CYS A 10 -1.24 1.64 -22.50
CA CYS A 10 -2.33 1.70 -21.53
C CYS A 10 -3.27 0.50 -21.73
N PRO A 11 -3.54 -0.29 -20.69
CA PRO A 11 -4.41 -1.45 -20.83
C PRO A 11 -5.87 -1.09 -21.18
N TRP A 12 -6.27 0.15 -20.95
CA TRP A 12 -7.64 0.62 -21.19
C TRP A 12 -7.82 1.32 -22.51
N THR A 13 -6.90 2.25 -22.82
CA THR A 13 -6.99 3.08 -24.04
C THR A 13 -6.11 2.56 -25.18
N ARG A 14 -5.16 1.66 -24.88
CA ARG A 14 -4.15 1.15 -25.78
C ARG A 14 -3.16 2.22 -26.26
N ASP A 15 -3.18 3.39 -25.67
CA ASP A 15 -2.25 4.46 -25.97
C ASP A 15 -0.84 4.06 -25.55
N ARG A 16 0.12 4.27 -26.42
CA ARG A 16 1.53 3.95 -26.19
C ARG A 16 2.31 5.16 -25.69
N GLU A 17 1.76 6.35 -25.82
CA GLU A 17 2.38 7.55 -25.30
C GLU A 17 2.02 7.70 -23.81
N SER A 18 3.01 8.12 -23.03
CA SER A 18 2.80 8.34 -21.60
C SER A 18 3.84 9.29 -21.03
N GLU A 19 3.51 9.89 -19.94
CA GLU A 19 4.42 10.71 -19.15
C GLU A 19 4.23 10.40 -17.67
N TRP A 20 5.25 10.64 -16.90
CA TRP A 20 5.16 10.50 -15.45
C TRP A 20 4.43 11.71 -14.88
N VAL A 21 3.45 11.44 -14.05
CA VAL A 21 2.70 12.49 -13.34
C VAL A 21 2.78 12.26 -11.85
N SER A 22 2.89 13.34 -11.11
CA SER A 22 2.86 13.29 -9.64
C SER A 22 1.43 13.10 -9.17
N VAL A 23 1.22 12.18 -8.23
CA VAL A 23 -0.11 11.93 -7.66
C VAL A 23 -0.06 12.03 -6.15
N GLU A 24 -1.19 12.34 -5.54
CA GLU A 24 -1.31 12.29 -4.08
C GLU A 24 -1.29 10.83 -3.63
N GLY A 25 -0.44 10.52 -2.66
CA GLY A 25 -0.22 9.16 -2.20
C GLY A 25 -1.17 8.70 -1.10
N LYS A 26 -2.44 9.06 -1.18
CA LYS A 26 -3.44 8.62 -0.20
C LYS A 26 -4.27 7.49 -0.76
N GLY A 27 -4.62 6.54 0.10
CA GLY A 27 -5.35 5.37 -0.32
C GLY A 27 -6.08 4.65 0.79
N THR A 28 -6.70 3.55 0.40
CA THR A 28 -7.49 2.69 1.30
C THR A 28 -7.02 1.25 1.13
N VAL A 29 -6.82 0.55 2.23
CA VAL A 29 -6.42 -0.85 2.19
C VAL A 29 -7.47 -1.67 1.46
N HIS A 30 -7.06 -2.30 0.37
CA HIS A 30 -7.88 -3.23 -0.41
C HIS A 30 -7.74 -4.65 0.14
N SER A 31 -6.51 -5.04 0.46
CA SER A 31 -6.20 -6.35 1.05
C SER A 31 -4.88 -6.30 1.78
N TYR A 32 -4.62 -7.32 2.59
CA TYR A 32 -3.39 -7.39 3.35
C TYR A 32 -2.96 -8.83 3.58
N VAL A 33 -1.69 -8.99 3.92
CA VAL A 33 -1.10 -10.27 4.34
C VAL A 33 -0.23 -10.00 5.56
N GLU A 34 -0.34 -10.84 6.57
CA GLU A 34 0.59 -10.84 7.71
C GLU A 34 1.61 -11.94 7.50
N VAL A 35 2.88 -11.57 7.55
CA VAL A 35 3.99 -12.51 7.37
C VAL A 35 4.55 -12.87 8.75
N HIS A 36 4.42 -14.13 9.13
CA HIS A 36 4.86 -14.63 10.43
C HIS A 36 6.14 -15.46 10.34
N HIS A 37 6.48 -15.93 9.15
CA HIS A 37 7.67 -16.78 8.95
C HIS A 37 8.70 -16.04 8.11
N PRO A 38 9.91 -15.80 8.65
CA PRO A 38 10.95 -15.09 7.93
C PRO A 38 11.62 -16.03 6.91
N ILE A 39 11.22 -15.94 5.65
CA ILE A 39 11.81 -16.72 4.57
C ILE A 39 13.26 -16.34 4.36
N GLN A 40 13.57 -15.06 4.50
CA GLN A 40 14.92 -14.53 4.37
C GLN A 40 15.52 -14.19 5.73
N PRO A 41 16.79 -14.55 5.99
CA PRO A 41 17.42 -14.23 7.27
C PRO A 41 17.39 -12.74 7.64
N ALA A 42 17.41 -11.87 6.64
CA ALA A 42 17.35 -10.43 6.86
C ALA A 42 16.06 -9.98 7.54
N PHE A 43 14.99 -10.77 7.45
CA PHE A 43 13.68 -10.43 8.03
C PHE A 43 13.41 -11.17 9.34
N LYS A 44 14.37 -11.90 9.87
CA LYS A 44 14.19 -12.69 11.09
C LYS A 44 13.68 -11.88 12.27
N ASP A 45 14.18 -10.66 12.44
CA ASP A 45 13.79 -9.78 13.54
C ASP A 45 12.62 -8.83 13.16
N LYS A 46 12.11 -8.98 11.94
CA LYS A 46 11.05 -8.09 11.43
C LYS A 46 9.66 -8.72 11.47
N VAL A 47 9.56 -10.03 11.65
CA VAL A 47 8.26 -10.71 11.72
C VAL A 47 7.63 -10.56 13.11
N PRO A 48 6.30 -10.49 13.22
CA PRO A 48 5.38 -10.39 12.08
C PRO A 48 5.43 -9.00 11.43
N TYR A 49 5.29 -8.96 10.11
CA TYR A 49 5.13 -7.70 9.39
C TYR A 49 3.93 -7.81 8.45
N MET A 50 3.39 -6.67 8.05
CA MET A 50 2.19 -6.62 7.21
C MET A 50 2.50 -6.05 5.84
N ILE A 51 2.08 -6.76 4.81
CA ILE A 51 2.10 -6.27 3.42
C ILE A 51 0.69 -5.80 3.10
N ILE A 52 0.58 -4.59 2.59
CA ILE A 52 -0.68 -3.97 2.23
C ILE A 52 -0.75 -3.79 0.72
N LEU A 53 -1.90 -4.10 0.15
CA LEU A 53 -2.27 -3.70 -1.19
C LEU A 53 -3.35 -2.63 -1.04
N ALA A 54 -3.02 -1.39 -1.38
CA ALA A 54 -3.94 -0.27 -1.21
C ALA A 54 -4.37 0.32 -2.54
N ASP A 55 -5.61 0.74 -2.59
CA ASP A 55 -6.17 1.50 -3.71
C ASP A 55 -5.87 2.97 -3.51
N LEU A 56 -5.19 3.59 -4.48
CA LEU A 56 -5.02 5.04 -4.46
C LEU A 56 -6.37 5.71 -4.67
N ASP A 57 -6.58 6.85 -4.01
CA ASP A 57 -7.82 7.61 -4.14
C ASP A 57 -8.00 8.13 -5.56
N ILE A 58 -6.90 8.56 -6.19
CA ILE A 58 -6.94 9.02 -7.57
C ILE A 58 -7.35 7.88 -8.49
N GLN A 59 -8.30 8.12 -9.35
CA GLN A 59 -8.82 7.17 -10.32
C GLN A 59 -9.49 5.92 -9.71
N LYS A 60 -9.80 5.93 -8.43
CA LYS A 60 -10.54 4.84 -7.80
C LYS A 60 -11.93 4.72 -8.41
N GLY A 61 -12.33 3.49 -8.76
CA GLY A 61 -13.61 3.24 -9.40
C GLY A 61 -13.62 3.53 -10.89
N GLN A 62 -12.47 3.64 -11.53
CA GLN A 62 -12.35 3.89 -12.96
C GLN A 62 -11.33 2.94 -13.60
N PRO A 63 -11.59 2.44 -14.80
CA PRO A 63 -12.77 2.69 -15.65
C PRO A 63 -14.05 2.03 -15.18
N THR A 64 -13.99 1.06 -14.26
CA THR A 64 -15.16 0.44 -13.65
C THR A 64 -15.12 0.57 -12.14
N GLU A 65 -16.26 0.37 -11.47
CA GLU A 65 -16.40 0.56 -10.03
C GLU A 65 -15.47 -0.29 -9.17
N HIS A 66 -14.98 -1.40 -9.71
CA HIS A 66 -14.13 -2.33 -8.96
C HIS A 66 -12.63 -2.12 -9.20
N GLU A 67 -12.29 -1.12 -10.01
CA GLU A 67 -10.90 -0.89 -10.39
C GLU A 67 -10.30 0.30 -9.68
N ALA A 68 -8.98 0.25 -9.54
CA ALA A 68 -8.19 1.30 -8.93
C ALA A 68 -6.73 1.09 -9.29
N LEU A 69 -5.92 2.10 -9.04
CA LEU A 69 -4.47 1.95 -9.07
C LEU A 69 -4.05 1.35 -7.74
N ARG A 70 -3.63 0.09 -7.75
CA ARG A 70 -3.26 -0.64 -6.53
C ARG A 70 -1.75 -0.71 -6.38
N VAL A 71 -1.29 -0.32 -5.22
CA VAL A 71 0.14 -0.27 -4.91
C VAL A 71 0.40 -1.11 -3.67
N ALA A 72 1.37 -2.01 -3.78
CA ALA A 72 1.79 -2.85 -2.67
C ALA A 72 2.92 -2.20 -1.89
N GLY A 73 2.95 -2.39 -0.59
CA GLY A 73 4.02 -1.94 0.28
C GLY A 73 3.83 -2.49 1.68
N ASN A 74 4.89 -2.43 2.48
CA ASN A 74 4.80 -2.85 3.87
C ASN A 74 4.15 -1.76 4.72
N LEU A 75 3.46 -2.17 5.78
CA LEU A 75 2.97 -1.22 6.78
C LEU A 75 4.14 -0.78 7.65
N MET A 76 4.40 0.51 7.64
CA MET A 76 5.50 1.15 8.34
C MET A 76 4.99 2.22 9.29
N THR A 77 5.85 2.62 10.23
CA THR A 77 5.66 3.87 10.98
C THR A 77 6.02 5.05 10.07
N GLU A 78 5.67 6.26 10.48
CA GLU A 78 6.06 7.46 9.72
C GLU A 78 7.57 7.64 9.60
N ASP A 79 8.33 7.06 10.54
CA ASP A 79 9.79 7.09 10.54
C ASP A 79 10.44 6.03 9.65
N GLY A 80 9.63 5.19 8.99
CA GLY A 80 10.14 4.17 8.09
C GLY A 80 10.56 2.87 8.75
N GLU A 81 10.09 2.62 9.96
CA GLU A 81 10.28 1.35 10.65
C GLU A 81 9.08 0.43 10.43
N PHE A 82 9.29 -0.88 10.50
CA PHE A 82 8.16 -1.82 10.43
C PHE A 82 7.17 -1.56 11.56
N ALA A 83 5.88 -1.58 11.22
CA ALA A 83 4.84 -1.38 12.22
C ALA A 83 4.88 -2.49 13.29
N SER A 84 4.60 -2.11 14.53
CA SER A 84 4.57 -3.07 15.64
C SER A 84 3.41 -4.06 15.49
N PRO A 85 3.49 -5.25 16.12
CA PRO A 85 2.38 -6.20 16.15
C PRO A 85 1.06 -5.58 16.64
N LYS A 86 1.13 -4.67 17.58
CA LYS A 86 -0.04 -3.97 18.10
C LYS A 86 -0.70 -3.13 17.00
N THR A 87 0.09 -2.39 16.24
CA THR A 87 -0.41 -1.57 15.13
C THR A 87 -0.99 -2.44 14.01
N ILE A 88 -0.31 -3.53 13.67
CA ILE A 88 -0.77 -4.48 12.65
C ILE A 88 -2.19 -4.98 12.96
N LYS A 89 -2.46 -5.29 14.20
CA LYS A 89 -3.78 -5.80 14.63
C LYS A 89 -4.91 -4.78 14.45
N MET A 90 -4.58 -3.51 14.36
CA MET A 90 -5.55 -2.43 14.20
C MET A 90 -5.90 -2.14 12.75
N VAL A 91 -5.10 -2.64 11.80
CA VAL A 91 -5.24 -2.36 10.38
C VAL A 91 -5.98 -3.50 9.68
N GLY A 92 -6.92 -3.15 8.82
CA GLY A 92 -7.67 -4.11 8.03
C GLY A 92 -8.16 -3.47 6.74
N ILE A 93 -9.02 -4.19 6.03
CA ILE A 93 -9.63 -3.69 4.79
C ILE A 93 -10.47 -2.46 5.12
N GLY A 94 -10.24 -1.38 4.40
CA GLY A 94 -10.91 -0.11 4.64
C GLY A 94 -10.08 0.91 5.42
N THR A 95 -8.99 0.50 6.05
CA THR A 95 -8.10 1.44 6.75
C THR A 95 -7.52 2.44 5.77
N ARG A 96 -7.53 3.72 6.16
CA ARG A 96 -6.95 4.79 5.35
C ARG A 96 -5.46 4.86 5.61
N VAL A 97 -4.69 4.89 4.53
CA VAL A 97 -3.23 4.90 4.56
C VAL A 97 -2.68 5.95 3.61
N LYS A 98 -1.43 6.33 3.84
CA LYS A 98 -0.71 7.23 2.94
C LYS A 98 0.65 6.62 2.59
N LEU A 99 1.14 6.93 1.40
CA LEU A 99 2.46 6.50 0.95
C LEU A 99 3.55 7.27 1.70
N ILE A 100 4.59 6.55 2.07
CA ILE A 100 5.86 7.11 2.50
C ILE A 100 6.96 6.47 1.67
N TYR A 101 8.09 7.13 1.59
CA TYR A 101 9.27 6.59 0.89
C TYR A 101 10.35 6.31 1.92
N VAL A 102 10.86 5.09 1.88
CA VAL A 102 11.92 4.65 2.80
C VAL A 102 13.19 4.47 1.99
N ASP A 103 14.23 5.22 2.36
CA ASP A 103 15.52 5.14 1.68
C ASP A 103 16.16 3.76 1.90
N VAL A 104 16.52 3.12 0.80
CA VAL A 104 17.30 1.88 0.84
C VAL A 104 18.79 2.22 0.71
N THR A 105 19.10 3.16 -0.17
CA THR A 105 20.43 3.72 -0.36
C THR A 105 20.29 5.23 -0.60
N ASN A 106 21.42 5.92 -0.82
CA ASN A 106 21.41 7.34 -1.17
C ASN A 106 20.72 7.61 -2.53
N GLU A 107 20.56 6.59 -3.35
CA GLU A 107 20.02 6.72 -4.71
C GLU A 107 18.61 6.14 -4.86
N PHE A 108 18.20 5.24 -3.97
CA PHE A 108 16.94 4.51 -4.09
C PHE A 108 16.12 4.59 -2.83
N ALA A 109 14.82 4.82 -3.02
CA ALA A 109 13.80 4.72 -1.98
C ALA A 109 12.68 3.80 -2.46
N LEU A 110 12.07 3.07 -1.52
CA LEU A 110 10.93 2.22 -1.81
C LEU A 110 9.66 2.82 -1.23
N PRO A 111 8.54 2.75 -1.96
CA PRO A 111 7.26 3.18 -1.43
C PRO A 111 6.73 2.14 -0.44
N HIS A 112 6.23 2.63 0.67
CA HIS A 112 5.55 1.83 1.69
C HIS A 112 4.33 2.59 2.18
N TRP A 113 3.56 1.96 3.04
CA TRP A 113 2.34 2.54 3.57
C TRP A 113 2.45 2.83 5.06
N THR A 114 1.86 3.92 5.49
CA THR A 114 1.66 4.21 6.92
C THR A 114 0.21 4.62 7.14
N ILE A 115 -0.28 4.48 8.36
CA ILE A 115 -1.64 4.88 8.69
C ILE A 115 -1.77 6.39 8.50
N ASP A 116 -2.83 6.82 7.82
CA ASP A 116 -3.14 8.23 7.65
C ASP A 116 -3.87 8.74 8.89
N GLU A 117 -3.12 9.34 9.79
CA GLU A 117 -3.63 9.84 11.07
C GLU A 117 -4.62 11.00 10.91
N GLU A 118 -4.57 11.69 9.77
CA GLU A 118 -5.45 12.83 9.49
C GLU A 118 -6.77 12.42 8.84
N ALA A 119 -6.87 11.18 8.37
CA ALA A 119 -8.05 10.68 7.71
C ALA A 119 -9.06 10.13 8.72
N GLU A 120 -10.34 10.18 8.35
CA GLU A 120 -11.38 9.51 9.09
C GLU A 120 -11.26 8.01 8.88
N GLN A 121 -11.03 7.27 9.95
CA GLN A 121 -10.84 5.82 9.90
C GLN A 121 -12.17 5.09 10.14
N PRO A 122 -12.35 3.91 9.50
CA PRO A 122 -13.50 3.07 9.84
C PRO A 122 -13.41 2.62 11.30
N GLU A 123 -14.54 2.53 11.97
CA GLU A 123 -14.58 2.10 13.37
C GLU A 123 -14.03 0.70 13.54
N LYS A 124 -14.33 -0.18 12.58
CA LYS A 124 -13.92 -1.58 12.64
C LYS A 124 -13.52 -2.06 11.26
N PRO A 125 -12.25 -1.86 10.86
CA PRO A 125 -11.78 -2.38 9.59
C PRO A 125 -11.93 -3.91 9.55
N TRP A 126 -12.29 -4.44 8.40
CA TRP A 126 -12.47 -5.87 8.26
C TRP A 126 -11.13 -6.60 8.35
N ARG A 127 -11.10 -7.68 9.08
CA ARG A 127 -9.93 -8.54 9.21
C ARG A 127 -10.32 -9.99 9.00
N TYR A 128 -9.38 -10.77 8.47
CA TYR A 128 -9.56 -12.20 8.33
C TYR A 128 -9.80 -12.82 9.71
N PRO A 129 -10.80 -13.71 9.84
CA PRO A 129 -11.07 -14.37 11.10
C PRO A 129 -9.82 -15.11 11.62
N GLN A 130 -9.57 -14.99 12.91
CA GLN A 130 -8.52 -15.73 13.60
C GLN A 130 -9.12 -17.00 14.19
N GLU A 131 -8.46 -18.13 13.98
CA GLU A 131 -8.85 -19.40 14.58
C GLU A 131 -8.27 -19.57 15.99
#